data_be567515fc69bddcf78c52fe0f2b682e
#
_entry.id   be567515fc69bddcf78c52fe0f2b682e
#
_cell.length_a   1.000
_cell.length_b   1.000
_cell.length_c   1.000
_cell.angle_alpha   90.00
_cell.angle_beta   90.00
_cell.angle_gamma   90.00
#
_symmetry.space_group_name_H-M   'P 1'
#
loop_
_entity.id
_entity.type
_entity.pdbx_description
1 polymer ?
#
loop_
_entity_poly.entity_id
_entity_poly.type
_entity_poly.pdbx_seq_one_letter_code
_entity_poly.pdbx_strand_id
1 'polypeptide(L)'
;MADKRKTNSEKKQKSQAATLKEVICRLGRYRIFLVFSILLATVSVALTLYIPKLTGHAVDYVIGKGKVNFPGVIQVMIQIGVCTLITALAQWLMNVCNNKMTYQMVQDIRNEAFHKIEQLPLKYIDGHPYGEVVSRVIADVDQFSDGLLMGFTQLFTGIATIVGTFCFMLSVNVSITFVVVLITPVSFFVANFIAKRTFRMFRLQSEIRGEQTGLIDEMIGNQKVVQAFGRGEDVTERFDEVNKRLQEASLRATFFSSITNPATRFVNSLVYTGVGITGAFAVVRGAMSVGQLSSFLSYANQYTKPFNEISGVVTEFQNAIACAQRVFTLIDEDPQIPEPENAVHLTDIDGNVKVEDVSFSYLPGQHLIEDFNLEVKPGQRIAIVGPTGCGKTTLINLLMRFYDVNAGSIKVEDIDIREMTRKSLRAGYGMVLQETWLKTGTIRENIAMGRPDATEEEIVEAAKASHIHNYIRRLPKGYDTWITEDGGGLSQGQKQLLCIARVMLCRPPMLILDEATSSIDTRTEIKIQQAFAKLMEGRTTFIVAHRLSTIREADVILVMKDGKIIEQGNHEVLMKKEGFYHHLYESQFSM
;
A
#
# COMPACT_ATOMS: atom_id res chain seq x y z
N MET A 1 15.78 19.49 -14.87
CA MET A 1 14.81 18.49 -15.35
C MET A 1 14.00 17.80 -14.26
N ALA A 2 14.37 17.91 -12.99
CA ALA A 2 13.58 17.36 -11.84
C ALA A 2 12.28 18.14 -11.53
N ASP A 3 12.17 19.38 -11.95
CA ASP A 3 11.06 20.27 -11.56
C ASP A 3 9.75 20.07 -12.37
N LYS A 4 9.85 19.52 -13.59
CA LYS A 4 8.64 19.20 -14.40
C LYS A 4 7.97 17.86 -14.05
N ARG A 5 8.65 16.96 -13.32
CA ARG A 5 8.06 15.70 -12.82
C ARG A 5 7.10 15.93 -11.66
N LYS A 6 7.33 16.95 -10.83
CA LYS A 6 6.43 17.33 -9.72
C LYS A 6 5.08 17.85 -10.18
N THR A 7 5.01 18.54 -11.33
CA THR A 7 3.80 19.27 -11.77
C THR A 7 2.67 18.38 -12.29
N ASN A 8 2.91 17.16 -12.76
CA ASN A 8 1.83 16.26 -13.23
C ASN A 8 1.30 15.32 -12.13
N SER A 9 2.13 14.95 -11.17
CA SER A 9 1.71 14.20 -9.96
C SER A 9 0.92 15.09 -8.99
N GLU A 10 1.29 16.37 -8.88
CA GLU A 10 0.60 17.34 -7.99
C GLU A 10 -0.81 17.73 -8.52
N LYS A 11 -1.08 17.62 -9.82
CA LYS A 11 -2.39 18.00 -10.40
C LYS A 11 -3.54 17.03 -10.09
N LYS A 12 -3.27 15.79 -9.66
CA LYS A 12 -4.29 14.78 -9.30
C LYS A 12 -4.51 14.63 -7.78
N GLN A 13 -3.74 15.29 -6.95
CA GLN A 13 -3.91 15.17 -5.50
C GLN A 13 -5.19 15.89 -5.05
N LYS A 14 -6.22 15.13 -4.66
CA LYS A 14 -7.47 15.69 -4.09
C LYS A 14 -7.14 16.60 -2.92
N SER A 15 -7.82 17.74 -2.78
CA SER A 15 -7.68 18.54 -1.58
C SER A 15 -8.18 17.76 -0.36
N GLN A 16 -7.63 18.02 0.83
CA GLN A 16 -8.09 17.38 2.07
C GLN A 16 -9.61 17.53 2.29
N ALA A 17 -10.16 18.69 1.89
CA ALA A 17 -11.60 18.93 1.96
C ALA A 17 -12.41 18.03 1.00
N ALA A 18 -11.90 17.75 -0.19
CA ALA A 18 -12.54 16.83 -1.13
C ALA A 18 -12.48 15.38 -0.61
N THR A 19 -11.35 14.97 -0.05
CA THR A 19 -11.18 13.65 0.61
C THR A 19 -12.14 13.49 1.78
N LEU A 20 -12.26 14.51 2.63
CA LEU A 20 -13.21 14.50 3.75
C LEU A 20 -14.67 14.37 3.27
N LYS A 21 -15.04 15.09 2.22
CA LYS A 21 -16.38 14.98 1.61
C LYS A 21 -16.64 13.56 1.11
N GLU A 22 -15.65 12.92 0.48
CA GLU A 22 -15.77 11.54 0.01
C GLU A 22 -15.90 10.54 1.15
N VAL A 23 -15.10 10.69 2.21
CA VAL A 23 -15.23 9.90 3.45
C VAL A 23 -16.65 10.01 4.02
N ILE A 24 -17.18 11.24 4.13
CA ILE A 24 -18.55 11.49 4.62
C ILE A 24 -19.59 10.84 3.69
N CYS A 25 -19.41 10.92 2.38
CA CYS A 25 -20.31 10.30 1.41
C CYS A 25 -20.33 8.77 1.57
N ARG A 26 -19.16 8.14 1.72
CA ARG A 26 -19.03 6.68 1.95
C ARG A 26 -19.64 6.27 3.30
N LEU A 27 -19.49 7.10 4.34
CA LEU A 27 -20.16 6.93 5.64
C LEU A 27 -21.70 6.96 5.53
N GLY A 28 -22.25 7.68 4.57
CA GLY A 28 -23.69 7.70 4.31
C GLY A 28 -24.31 6.33 4.06
N ARG A 29 -23.51 5.36 3.58
CA ARG A 29 -23.93 3.95 3.42
C ARG A 29 -24.19 3.26 4.77
N TYR A 30 -23.50 3.72 5.83
CA TYR A 30 -23.57 3.18 7.20
C TYR A 30 -24.35 4.08 8.16
N ARG A 31 -25.18 5.00 7.64
CA ARG A 31 -25.92 6.02 8.40
C ARG A 31 -26.67 5.49 9.62
N ILE A 32 -27.18 4.26 9.57
CA ILE A 32 -27.90 3.65 10.69
C ILE A 32 -26.98 3.45 11.88
N PHE A 33 -25.79 2.88 11.68
CA PHE A 33 -24.79 2.69 12.73
C PHE A 33 -24.29 4.04 13.28
N LEU A 34 -24.12 5.05 12.41
CA LEU A 34 -23.72 6.40 12.81
C LEU A 34 -24.76 7.04 13.72
N VAL A 35 -26.04 6.99 13.35
CA VAL A 35 -27.15 7.56 14.16
C VAL A 35 -27.25 6.86 15.51
N PHE A 36 -27.17 5.50 15.52
CA PHE A 36 -27.17 4.75 16.77
C PHE A 36 -25.96 5.10 17.65
N SER A 37 -24.78 5.25 17.07
CA SER A 37 -23.57 5.64 17.81
C SER A 37 -23.70 7.00 18.45
N ILE A 38 -24.21 8.01 17.73
CA ILE A 38 -24.44 9.36 18.24
C ILE A 38 -25.50 9.35 19.37
N LEU A 39 -26.57 8.58 19.21
CA LEU A 39 -27.60 8.47 20.24
C LEU A 39 -27.06 7.81 21.51
N LEU A 40 -26.32 6.70 21.36
CA LEU A 40 -25.69 6.00 22.48
C LEU A 40 -24.61 6.87 23.16
N ALA A 41 -23.83 7.64 22.38
CA ALA A 41 -22.87 8.61 22.92
C ALA A 41 -23.58 9.67 23.78
N THR A 42 -24.70 10.22 23.27
CA THR A 42 -25.48 11.25 23.99
C THR A 42 -26.06 10.69 25.29
N VAL A 43 -26.63 9.48 25.25
CA VAL A 43 -27.16 8.81 26.45
C VAL A 43 -26.03 8.54 27.46
N SER A 44 -24.89 7.99 26.98
CA SER A 44 -23.74 7.70 27.83
C SER A 44 -23.21 8.95 28.52
N VAL A 45 -23.03 10.04 27.76
CA VAL A 45 -22.54 11.33 28.31
C VAL A 45 -23.55 11.92 29.30
N ALA A 46 -24.84 11.93 28.97
CA ALA A 46 -25.87 12.47 29.86
C ALA A 46 -25.90 11.74 31.21
N LEU A 47 -25.84 10.40 31.20
CA LEU A 47 -25.80 9.59 32.41
C LEU A 47 -24.49 9.80 33.18
N THR A 48 -23.34 9.84 32.49
CA THR A 48 -22.05 10.12 33.11
C THR A 48 -22.04 11.48 33.82
N LEU A 49 -22.65 12.47 33.23
CA LEU A 49 -22.78 13.83 33.83
C LEU A 49 -23.84 13.91 34.92
N TYR A 50 -24.77 12.98 34.97
CA TYR A 50 -25.76 12.93 36.05
C TYR A 50 -25.19 12.31 37.33
N ILE A 51 -24.20 11.43 37.25
CA ILE A 51 -23.54 10.76 38.40
C ILE A 51 -22.96 11.78 39.40
N PRO A 52 -22.19 12.82 39.01
CA PRO A 52 -21.69 13.84 39.95
C PRO A 52 -22.79 14.55 40.75
N LYS A 53 -23.95 14.80 40.10
CA LYS A 53 -25.11 15.40 40.79
C LYS A 53 -25.68 14.48 41.86
N LEU A 54 -25.81 13.18 41.57
CA LEU A 54 -26.21 12.16 42.52
C LEU A 54 -25.20 12.05 43.67
N THR A 55 -23.88 12.05 43.34
CA THR A 55 -22.82 12.03 44.35
C THR A 55 -22.93 13.25 45.30
N GLY A 56 -23.23 14.43 44.76
CA GLY A 56 -23.50 15.62 45.58
C GLY A 56 -24.68 15.45 46.54
N HIS A 57 -25.79 14.89 46.06
CA HIS A 57 -26.92 14.56 46.93
C HIS A 57 -26.54 13.55 48.03
N ALA A 58 -25.75 12.53 47.70
CA ALA A 58 -25.26 11.57 48.71
C ALA A 58 -24.42 12.27 49.78
N VAL A 59 -23.55 13.22 49.38
CA VAL A 59 -22.74 14.01 50.33
C VAL A 59 -23.65 14.85 51.23
N ASP A 60 -24.67 15.49 50.70
CA ASP A 60 -25.62 16.30 51.49
C ASP A 60 -26.39 15.46 52.51
N TYR A 61 -26.67 14.17 52.26
CA TYR A 61 -27.29 13.24 53.21
C TYR A 61 -26.35 12.77 54.34
N VAL A 62 -25.05 12.96 54.21
CA VAL A 62 -24.01 12.54 55.20
C VAL A 62 -23.61 13.71 56.12
N ILE A 63 -23.89 14.95 55.71
CA ILE A 63 -23.46 16.17 56.43
C ILE A 63 -24.26 16.36 57.70
N GLY A 64 -23.60 16.19 58.84
CA GLY A 64 -24.15 16.45 60.18
C GLY A 64 -23.79 15.37 61.18
N LYS A 65 -23.12 15.75 62.26
CA LYS A 65 -22.74 14.81 63.33
C LYS A 65 -24.00 14.18 63.93
N GLY A 66 -24.16 12.86 63.75
CA GLY A 66 -25.31 12.11 64.28
C GLY A 66 -26.63 12.27 63.50
N LYS A 67 -26.62 12.90 62.29
CA LYS A 67 -27.80 13.11 61.43
C LYS A 67 -27.65 12.51 60.03
N VAL A 68 -26.96 11.37 59.93
CA VAL A 68 -26.79 10.70 58.64
C VAL A 68 -28.08 10.05 58.20
N ASN A 69 -28.58 10.38 57.01
CA ASN A 69 -29.75 9.75 56.41
C ASN A 69 -29.33 8.51 55.60
N PHE A 70 -29.11 7.36 56.28
CA PHE A 70 -28.70 6.09 55.64
C PHE A 70 -29.67 5.62 54.55
N PRO A 71 -31.00 5.63 54.72
CA PRO A 71 -31.90 5.26 53.63
C PRO A 71 -31.73 6.12 52.37
N GLY A 72 -31.56 7.43 52.52
CA GLY A 72 -31.31 8.34 51.40
C GLY A 72 -29.99 8.05 50.69
N VAL A 73 -28.92 7.80 51.45
CA VAL A 73 -27.62 7.43 50.87
C VAL A 73 -27.71 6.13 50.09
N ILE A 74 -28.35 5.07 50.64
CA ILE A 74 -28.53 3.78 49.98
C ILE A 74 -29.32 3.96 48.65
N GLN A 75 -30.39 4.72 48.67
CA GLN A 75 -31.19 4.99 47.46
C GLN A 75 -30.36 5.66 46.37
N VAL A 76 -29.56 6.66 46.71
CA VAL A 76 -28.66 7.36 45.75
C VAL A 76 -27.58 6.42 45.24
N MET A 77 -27.00 5.57 46.11
CA MET A 77 -25.98 4.58 45.70
C MET A 77 -26.57 3.57 44.69
N ILE A 78 -27.82 3.10 44.89
CA ILE A 78 -28.49 2.24 43.92
C ILE A 78 -28.71 2.98 42.60
N GLN A 79 -29.13 4.25 42.62
CA GLN A 79 -29.28 5.06 41.42
C GLN A 79 -27.96 5.23 40.65
N ILE A 80 -26.86 5.50 41.36
CA ILE A 80 -25.52 5.57 40.77
C ILE A 80 -25.14 4.24 40.13
N GLY A 81 -25.39 3.11 40.82
CA GLY A 81 -25.13 1.78 40.30
C GLY A 81 -25.89 1.49 39.00
N VAL A 82 -27.18 1.82 38.97
CA VAL A 82 -28.02 1.67 37.77
C VAL A 82 -27.52 2.57 36.63
N CYS A 83 -27.25 3.85 36.90
CA CYS A 83 -26.72 4.78 35.90
C CYS A 83 -25.37 4.29 35.34
N THR A 84 -24.48 3.82 36.19
CA THR A 84 -23.17 3.27 35.76
C THR A 84 -23.34 2.05 34.87
N LEU A 85 -24.24 1.13 35.23
CA LEU A 85 -24.52 -0.07 34.42
C LEU A 85 -25.06 0.29 33.03
N ILE A 86 -26.04 1.21 32.98
CA ILE A 86 -26.61 1.66 31.70
C ILE A 86 -25.56 2.37 30.86
N THR A 87 -24.72 3.21 31.50
CA THR A 87 -23.60 3.91 30.81
C THR A 87 -22.62 2.91 30.22
N ALA A 88 -22.21 1.89 30.98
CA ALA A 88 -21.30 0.85 30.52
C ALA A 88 -21.88 0.07 29.33
N LEU A 89 -23.17 -0.28 29.39
CA LEU A 89 -23.87 -0.95 28.31
C LEU A 89 -23.96 -0.06 27.07
N ALA A 90 -24.32 1.22 27.25
CA ALA A 90 -24.40 2.17 26.13
C ALA A 90 -23.03 2.38 25.46
N GLN A 91 -21.95 2.51 26.24
CA GLN A 91 -20.59 2.61 25.70
C GLN A 91 -20.16 1.34 24.96
N TRP A 92 -20.47 0.16 25.52
CA TRP A 92 -20.17 -1.10 24.86
C TRP A 92 -20.89 -1.22 23.50
N LEU A 93 -22.20 -0.95 23.46
CA LEU A 93 -22.98 -0.96 22.23
C LEU A 93 -22.50 0.09 21.21
N MET A 94 -22.14 1.29 21.67
CA MET A 94 -21.55 2.34 20.83
C MET A 94 -20.24 1.84 20.18
N ASN A 95 -19.34 1.24 20.95
CA ASN A 95 -18.09 0.69 20.44
C ASN A 95 -18.32 -0.43 19.42
N VAL A 96 -19.29 -1.32 19.67
CA VAL A 96 -19.69 -2.35 18.70
C VAL A 96 -20.18 -1.74 17.38
N CYS A 97 -21.02 -0.69 17.45
CA CYS A 97 -21.50 0.02 16.26
C CYS A 97 -20.35 0.69 15.50
N ASN A 98 -19.45 1.40 16.22
CA ASN A 98 -18.31 2.09 15.62
C ASN A 98 -17.37 1.10 14.97
N ASN A 99 -17.00 0.02 15.65
CA ASN A 99 -16.12 -1.03 15.11
C ASN A 99 -16.73 -1.65 13.85
N LYS A 100 -17.99 -2.06 13.92
CA LYS A 100 -18.67 -2.69 12.77
C LYS A 100 -18.71 -1.76 11.56
N MET A 101 -19.07 -0.48 11.78
CA MET A 101 -19.10 0.53 10.72
C MET A 101 -17.73 0.75 10.10
N THR A 102 -16.70 0.94 10.92
CA THR A 102 -15.34 1.24 10.46
C THR A 102 -14.75 0.06 9.71
N TYR A 103 -14.80 -1.15 10.28
CA TYR A 103 -14.19 -2.32 9.64
C TYR A 103 -14.89 -2.73 8.34
N GLN A 104 -16.21 -2.56 8.23
CA GLN A 104 -16.91 -2.79 6.98
C GLN A 104 -16.51 -1.76 5.91
N MET A 105 -16.43 -0.48 6.27
CA MET A 105 -16.00 0.57 5.36
C MET A 105 -14.55 0.36 4.89
N VAL A 106 -13.67 -0.04 5.80
CA VAL A 106 -12.26 -0.34 5.52
C VAL A 106 -12.14 -1.55 4.60
N GLN A 107 -12.95 -2.59 4.82
CA GLN A 107 -13.02 -3.76 3.94
C GLN A 107 -13.45 -3.37 2.53
N ASP A 108 -14.49 -2.55 2.39
CA ASP A 108 -14.95 -2.07 1.08
C ASP A 108 -13.85 -1.27 0.34
N ILE A 109 -13.19 -0.35 1.05
CA ILE A 109 -12.09 0.47 0.48
C ILE A 109 -10.90 -0.41 0.07
N ARG A 110 -10.52 -1.40 0.89
CA ARG A 110 -9.41 -2.31 0.58
C ARG A 110 -9.72 -3.16 -0.64
N ASN A 111 -10.94 -3.69 -0.74
CA ASN A 111 -11.39 -4.45 -1.89
C ASN A 111 -11.38 -3.58 -3.16
N GLU A 112 -11.90 -2.35 -3.08
CA GLU A 112 -11.94 -1.41 -4.20
C GLU A 112 -10.53 -1.04 -4.67
N ALA A 113 -9.60 -0.77 -3.73
CA ALA A 113 -8.21 -0.48 -4.03
C ALA A 113 -7.51 -1.69 -4.69
N PHE A 114 -7.74 -2.90 -4.19
CA PHE A 114 -7.16 -4.11 -4.75
C PHE A 114 -7.69 -4.40 -6.17
N HIS A 115 -9.01 -4.33 -6.37
CA HIS A 115 -9.60 -4.47 -7.71
C HIS A 115 -9.11 -3.40 -8.68
N LYS A 116 -8.85 -2.20 -8.17
CA LYS A 116 -8.29 -1.13 -9.00
C LYS A 116 -6.87 -1.44 -9.47
N ILE A 117 -6.02 -2.02 -8.61
CA ILE A 117 -4.65 -2.41 -8.98
C ILE A 117 -4.68 -3.39 -10.17
N GLU A 118 -5.61 -4.35 -10.19
CA GLU A 118 -5.74 -5.29 -11.30
C GLU A 118 -6.15 -4.62 -12.64
N GLN A 119 -6.79 -3.46 -12.56
CA GLN A 119 -7.26 -2.69 -13.71
C GLN A 119 -6.28 -1.60 -14.16
N LEU A 120 -5.23 -1.33 -13.38
CA LEU A 120 -4.25 -0.29 -13.71
C LEU A 120 -3.38 -0.69 -14.90
N PRO A 121 -2.99 0.29 -15.74
CA PRO A 121 -2.01 0.05 -16.78
C PRO A 121 -0.64 -0.27 -16.16
N LEU A 122 0.15 -1.12 -16.82
CA LEU A 122 1.49 -1.49 -16.35
C LEU A 122 2.39 -0.26 -16.16
N LYS A 123 2.18 0.79 -16.95
CA LYS A 123 2.84 2.10 -16.81
C LYS A 123 2.73 2.69 -15.40
N TYR A 124 1.61 2.46 -14.71
CA TYR A 124 1.44 2.93 -13.34
C TYR A 124 2.32 2.13 -12.38
N ILE A 125 2.32 0.80 -12.52
CA ILE A 125 3.10 -0.11 -11.67
C ILE A 125 4.61 0.13 -11.86
N ASP A 126 5.07 0.23 -13.12
CA ASP A 126 6.48 0.50 -13.46
C ASP A 126 6.95 1.90 -13.02
N GLY A 127 6.01 2.85 -12.90
CA GLY A 127 6.26 4.22 -12.47
C GLY A 127 6.32 4.44 -10.96
N HIS A 128 5.93 3.44 -10.15
CA HIS A 128 5.87 3.54 -8.69
C HIS A 128 6.64 2.38 -8.03
N PRO A 129 7.36 2.65 -6.94
CA PRO A 129 7.99 1.57 -6.16
C PRO A 129 6.93 0.57 -5.66
N TYR A 130 7.18 -0.73 -5.83
CA TYR A 130 6.26 -1.79 -5.40
C TYR A 130 5.83 -1.64 -3.93
N GLY A 131 6.79 -1.36 -3.04
CA GLY A 131 6.51 -1.15 -1.61
C GLY A 131 5.56 0.03 -1.34
N GLU A 132 5.57 1.08 -2.18
CA GLU A 132 4.64 2.19 -2.05
C GLU A 132 3.20 1.77 -2.37
N VAL A 133 2.99 1.02 -3.45
CA VAL A 133 1.66 0.53 -3.85
C VAL A 133 1.10 -0.41 -2.78
N VAL A 134 1.91 -1.34 -2.28
CA VAL A 134 1.53 -2.26 -1.18
C VAL A 134 1.20 -1.49 0.10
N SER A 135 2.03 -0.51 0.47
CA SER A 135 1.80 0.34 1.65
C SER A 135 0.48 1.10 1.59
N ARG A 136 0.06 1.57 0.41
CA ARG A 136 -1.23 2.25 0.23
C ARG A 136 -2.42 1.34 0.56
N VAL A 137 -2.37 0.06 0.19
CA VAL A 137 -3.47 -0.89 0.42
C VAL A 137 -3.49 -1.44 1.84
N ILE A 138 -2.32 -1.57 2.48
CA ILE A 138 -2.20 -2.14 3.82
C ILE A 138 -2.09 -1.03 4.86
N ALA A 139 -0.93 -0.36 4.93
CA ALA A 139 -0.62 0.56 6.02
C ALA A 139 -1.49 1.82 6.03
N ASP A 140 -1.74 2.44 4.85
CA ASP A 140 -2.57 3.64 4.77
C ASP A 140 -4.04 3.35 5.10
N VAL A 141 -4.55 2.18 4.68
CA VAL A 141 -5.93 1.76 5.01
C VAL A 141 -6.06 1.46 6.50
N ASP A 142 -5.07 0.83 7.14
CA ASP A 142 -5.07 0.58 8.58
C ASP A 142 -5.00 1.88 9.38
N GLN A 143 -4.10 2.81 9.02
CA GLN A 143 -3.99 4.12 9.68
C GLN A 143 -5.28 4.95 9.51
N PHE A 144 -5.94 4.85 8.35
CA PHE A 144 -7.25 5.46 8.13
C PHE A 144 -8.32 4.84 9.06
N SER A 145 -8.32 3.51 9.23
CA SER A 145 -9.19 2.81 10.16
C SER A 145 -9.06 3.33 11.60
N ASP A 146 -7.83 3.39 12.09
CA ASP A 146 -7.53 3.80 13.46
C ASP A 146 -7.96 5.25 13.71
N GLY A 147 -7.67 6.15 12.77
CA GLY A 147 -8.07 7.54 12.89
C GLY A 147 -9.58 7.76 12.81
N LEU A 148 -10.31 6.94 12.04
CA LEU A 148 -11.78 6.97 12.04
C LEU A 148 -12.36 6.50 13.37
N LEU A 149 -11.88 5.37 13.91
CA LEU A 149 -12.33 4.85 15.21
C LEU A 149 -12.09 5.86 16.34
N MET A 150 -10.91 6.45 16.39
CA MET A 150 -10.61 7.52 17.34
C MET A 150 -11.51 8.75 17.13
N GLY A 151 -11.66 9.18 15.87
CA GLY A 151 -12.48 10.31 15.51
C GLY A 151 -13.94 10.15 15.95
N PHE A 152 -14.56 9.01 15.63
CA PHE A 152 -15.95 8.76 16.03
C PHE A 152 -16.12 8.64 17.54
N THR A 153 -15.26 7.87 18.20
CA THR A 153 -15.42 7.59 19.62
C THR A 153 -15.10 8.80 20.50
N GLN A 154 -13.98 9.48 20.23
CA GLN A 154 -13.50 10.54 21.10
C GLN A 154 -14.01 11.94 20.73
N LEU A 155 -14.20 12.24 19.45
CA LEU A 155 -14.64 13.56 19.02
C LEU A 155 -16.11 13.79 19.35
N PHE A 156 -16.99 12.81 19.10
CA PHE A 156 -18.42 12.92 19.44
C PHE A 156 -18.64 12.95 20.96
N THR A 157 -18.02 12.02 21.69
CA THR A 157 -18.14 11.98 23.15
C THR A 157 -17.50 13.22 23.80
N GLY A 158 -16.34 13.68 23.28
CA GLY A 158 -15.66 14.86 23.77
C GLY A 158 -16.47 16.13 23.61
N ILE A 159 -17.02 16.39 22.42
CA ILE A 159 -17.89 17.56 22.17
C ILE A 159 -19.15 17.48 23.03
N ALA A 160 -19.82 16.31 23.07
CA ALA A 160 -21.01 16.11 23.89
C ALA A 160 -20.71 16.34 25.39
N THR A 161 -19.54 15.88 25.86
CA THR A 161 -19.10 16.09 27.26
C THR A 161 -18.86 17.57 27.56
N ILE A 162 -18.18 18.32 26.68
CA ILE A 162 -17.94 19.76 26.86
C ILE A 162 -19.29 20.51 26.97
N VAL A 163 -20.18 20.31 25.99
CA VAL A 163 -21.47 20.99 25.94
C VAL A 163 -22.35 20.56 27.11
N GLY A 164 -22.45 19.27 27.39
CA GLY A 164 -23.23 18.72 28.49
C GLY A 164 -22.72 19.22 29.85
N THR A 165 -21.41 19.15 30.10
CA THR A 165 -20.81 19.61 31.35
C THR A 165 -21.04 21.12 31.55
N PHE A 166 -20.91 21.93 30.50
CA PHE A 166 -21.21 23.34 30.54
C PHE A 166 -22.67 23.62 30.95
N CYS A 167 -23.65 22.90 30.37
CA CYS A 167 -25.05 23.00 30.73
C CYS A 167 -25.30 22.60 32.20
N PHE A 168 -24.69 21.49 32.66
CA PHE A 168 -24.83 21.08 34.06
C PHE A 168 -24.20 22.09 35.04
N MET A 169 -23.03 22.64 34.74
CA MET A 169 -22.40 23.68 35.58
C MET A 169 -23.28 24.94 35.69
N LEU A 170 -23.86 25.39 34.56
CA LEU A 170 -24.81 26.52 34.57
C LEU A 170 -26.03 26.26 35.45
N SER A 171 -26.54 25.02 35.47
CA SER A 171 -27.68 24.64 36.29
C SER A 171 -27.38 24.62 37.79
N VAL A 172 -26.11 24.51 38.19
CA VAL A 172 -25.69 24.51 39.59
C VAL A 172 -25.35 25.94 40.07
N ASN A 173 -24.44 26.62 39.37
CA ASN A 173 -24.06 27.99 39.74
C ASN A 173 -23.42 28.75 38.56
N VAL A 174 -24.08 29.80 38.08
CA VAL A 174 -23.65 30.60 36.94
C VAL A 174 -22.32 31.35 37.19
N SER A 175 -22.13 31.93 38.39
CA SER A 175 -20.94 32.70 38.70
C SER A 175 -19.67 31.84 38.71
N ILE A 176 -19.74 30.66 39.32
CA ILE A 176 -18.58 29.74 39.37
C ILE A 176 -18.31 29.14 37.97
N THR A 177 -19.35 28.89 37.17
CA THR A 177 -19.20 28.46 35.78
C THR A 177 -18.39 29.46 34.97
N PHE A 178 -18.62 30.76 35.18
CA PHE A 178 -17.87 31.81 34.50
C PHE A 178 -16.37 31.78 34.84
N VAL A 179 -16.03 31.47 36.10
CA VAL A 179 -14.63 31.30 36.54
C VAL A 179 -13.97 30.13 35.77
N VAL A 180 -14.64 28.99 35.65
CA VAL A 180 -14.13 27.82 34.90
C VAL A 180 -13.91 28.18 33.44
N VAL A 181 -14.90 28.78 32.78
CA VAL A 181 -14.84 29.16 31.37
C VAL A 181 -13.74 30.17 31.09
N LEU A 182 -13.50 31.12 32.03
CA LEU A 182 -12.44 32.12 31.88
C LEU A 182 -11.03 31.51 31.97
N ILE A 183 -10.83 30.51 32.85
CA ILE A 183 -9.50 29.90 33.06
C ILE A 183 -9.20 28.81 32.02
N THR A 184 -10.19 28.10 31.50
CA THR A 184 -10.00 27.00 30.55
C THR A 184 -9.19 27.36 29.28
N PRO A 185 -9.37 28.52 28.63
CA PRO A 185 -8.55 28.94 27.51
C PRO A 185 -7.04 28.93 27.80
N VAL A 186 -6.63 29.19 29.03
CA VAL A 186 -5.23 29.14 29.45
C VAL A 186 -4.67 27.71 29.25
N SER A 187 -5.46 26.67 29.59
CA SER A 187 -5.10 25.28 29.35
C SER A 187 -4.88 25.01 27.87
N PHE A 188 -5.76 25.53 27.02
CA PHE A 188 -5.63 25.36 25.56
C PHE A 188 -4.38 26.06 25.00
N PHE A 189 -4.08 27.29 25.45
CA PHE A 189 -2.87 28.01 25.03
C PHE A 189 -1.59 27.28 25.45
N VAL A 190 -1.53 26.79 26.69
CA VAL A 190 -0.38 25.99 27.18
C VAL A 190 -0.22 24.70 26.40
N ALA A 191 -1.31 23.96 26.21
CA ALA A 191 -1.30 22.70 25.44
C ALA A 191 -0.85 22.94 23.99
N ASN A 192 -1.39 23.96 23.31
CA ASN A 192 -1.02 24.29 21.93
C ASN A 192 0.45 24.74 21.79
N PHE A 193 0.94 25.54 22.75
CA PHE A 193 2.35 25.95 22.76
C PHE A 193 3.29 24.74 22.88
N ILE A 194 2.99 23.82 23.80
CA ILE A 194 3.79 22.60 24.00
C ILE A 194 3.66 21.69 22.77
N ALA A 195 2.45 21.49 22.25
CA ALA A 195 2.19 20.64 21.09
C ALA A 195 2.99 21.09 19.84
N LYS A 196 3.04 22.40 19.56
CA LYS A 196 3.85 22.93 18.45
C LYS A 196 5.35 22.66 18.62
N ARG A 197 5.88 22.75 19.84
CA ARG A 197 7.29 22.43 20.12
C ARG A 197 7.54 20.94 20.01
N THR A 198 6.67 20.12 20.57
CA THR A 198 6.72 18.66 20.52
C THR A 198 6.69 18.16 19.08
N PHE A 199 5.75 18.66 18.25
CA PHE A 199 5.66 18.30 16.84
C PHE A 199 6.96 18.58 16.06
N ARG A 200 7.58 19.75 16.28
CA ARG A 200 8.84 20.10 15.63
C ARG A 200 9.97 19.14 16.03
N MET A 201 10.01 18.73 17.30
CA MET A 201 11.05 17.80 17.79
C MET A 201 10.82 16.38 17.26
N PHE A 202 9.58 15.89 17.23
CA PHE A 202 9.26 14.60 16.64
C PHE A 202 9.52 14.55 15.14
N ARG A 203 9.27 15.63 14.43
CA ARG A 203 9.61 15.72 13.01
C ARG A 203 11.10 15.57 12.78
N LEU A 204 11.94 16.30 13.54
CA LEU A 204 13.39 16.16 13.47
C LEU A 204 13.86 14.74 13.81
N GLN A 205 13.30 14.14 14.86
CA GLN A 205 13.57 12.75 15.22
C GLN A 205 13.22 11.79 14.08
N SER A 206 12.07 11.99 13.43
CA SER A 206 11.62 11.16 12.31
C SER A 206 12.53 11.29 11.09
N GLU A 207 13.00 12.50 10.78
CA GLU A 207 13.94 12.76 9.69
C GLU A 207 15.28 12.00 9.94
N ILE A 208 15.84 12.12 11.14
CA ILE A 208 17.10 11.42 11.49
C ILE A 208 16.91 9.90 11.57
N ARG A 209 15.75 9.42 12.05
CA ARG A 209 15.42 7.99 12.04
C ARG A 209 15.33 7.44 10.62
N GLY A 210 14.77 8.22 9.68
CA GLY A 210 14.75 7.87 8.26
C GLY A 210 16.16 7.74 7.69
N GLU A 211 17.08 8.67 8.04
CA GLU A 211 18.49 8.59 7.65
C GLU A 211 19.18 7.33 8.21
N GLN A 212 18.94 7.03 9.49
CA GLN A 212 19.47 5.80 10.13
C GLN A 212 18.94 4.54 9.47
N THR A 213 17.63 4.47 9.21
CA THR A 213 17.01 3.31 8.56
C THR A 213 17.58 3.10 7.16
N GLY A 214 17.74 4.18 6.37
CA GLY A 214 18.33 4.11 5.05
C GLY A 214 19.78 3.61 5.08
N LEU A 215 20.59 4.07 6.06
CA LEU A 215 21.95 3.59 6.26
C LEU A 215 21.99 2.08 6.61
N ILE A 216 21.11 1.64 7.52
CA ILE A 216 21.03 0.22 7.90
C ILE A 216 20.65 -0.64 6.70
N ASP A 217 19.64 -0.24 5.94
CA ASP A 217 19.14 -0.98 4.76
C ASP A 217 20.25 -1.09 3.69
N GLU A 218 20.94 0.02 3.39
CA GLU A 218 22.07 0.06 2.48
C GLU A 218 23.20 -0.88 2.93
N MET A 219 23.57 -0.85 4.21
CA MET A 219 24.70 -1.61 4.73
C MET A 219 24.37 -3.11 4.88
N ILE A 220 23.18 -3.46 5.33
CA ILE A 220 22.74 -4.87 5.41
C ILE A 220 22.60 -5.46 4.01
N GLY A 221 21.98 -4.74 3.08
CA GLY A 221 21.83 -5.19 1.69
C GLY A 221 23.17 -5.45 1.00
N ASN A 222 24.21 -4.67 1.36
CA ASN A 222 25.55 -4.78 0.80
C ASN A 222 26.60 -5.36 1.78
N GLN A 223 26.18 -6.09 2.81
CA GLN A 223 27.05 -6.62 3.87
C GLN A 223 28.26 -7.40 3.33
N LYS A 224 28.06 -8.20 2.28
CA LYS A 224 29.15 -8.96 1.64
C LYS A 224 30.21 -8.03 1.05
N VAL A 225 29.82 -6.90 0.47
CA VAL A 225 30.73 -5.91 -0.11
C VAL A 225 31.49 -5.21 1.00
N VAL A 226 30.81 -4.76 2.05
CA VAL A 226 31.42 -4.11 3.21
C VAL A 226 32.51 -5.01 3.83
N GLN A 227 32.20 -6.30 4.02
CA GLN A 227 33.16 -7.28 4.54
C GLN A 227 34.32 -7.55 3.59
N ALA A 228 34.05 -7.69 2.29
CA ALA A 228 35.09 -7.96 1.29
C ALA A 228 36.12 -6.83 1.19
N PHE A 229 35.69 -5.57 1.41
CA PHE A 229 36.57 -4.41 1.40
C PHE A 229 37.11 -4.00 2.79
N GLY A 230 36.76 -4.73 3.86
CA GLY A 230 37.21 -4.47 5.22
C GLY A 230 36.74 -3.12 5.81
N ARG A 231 35.59 -2.60 5.33
CA ARG A 231 35.04 -1.29 5.70
C ARG A 231 34.08 -1.32 6.88
N GLY A 232 34.11 -2.37 7.71
CA GLY A 232 33.19 -2.50 8.86
C GLY A 232 33.34 -1.39 9.90
N GLU A 233 34.58 -0.95 10.18
CA GLU A 233 34.83 0.12 11.15
C GLU A 233 34.27 1.47 10.66
N ASP A 234 34.51 1.84 9.40
CA ASP A 234 34.00 3.09 8.81
C ASP A 234 32.46 3.15 8.85
N VAL A 235 31.81 2.00 8.58
CA VAL A 235 30.34 1.89 8.62
C VAL A 235 29.83 2.05 10.05
N THR A 236 30.52 1.45 11.03
CA THR A 236 30.17 1.56 12.44
C THR A 236 30.32 2.99 12.94
N GLU A 237 31.40 3.67 12.58
CA GLU A 237 31.62 5.08 12.95
C GLU A 237 30.50 5.98 12.38
N ARG A 238 30.15 5.80 11.10
CA ARG A 238 29.06 6.54 10.47
C ARG A 238 27.70 6.25 11.15
N PHE A 239 27.45 4.99 11.50
CA PHE A 239 26.25 4.61 12.23
C PHE A 239 26.19 5.27 13.61
N ASP A 240 27.28 5.28 14.35
CA ASP A 240 27.38 5.87 15.69
C ASP A 240 27.14 7.38 15.65
N GLU A 241 27.62 8.08 14.62
CA GLU A 241 27.37 9.51 14.41
C GLU A 241 25.86 9.78 14.23
N VAL A 242 25.21 9.05 13.33
CA VAL A 242 23.76 9.19 13.08
C VAL A 242 22.97 8.80 14.32
N ASN A 243 23.35 7.71 15.00
CA ASN A 243 22.69 7.21 16.20
C ASN A 243 22.78 8.20 17.37
N LYS A 244 23.93 8.88 17.53
CA LYS A 244 24.09 9.95 18.53
C LYS A 244 23.18 11.14 18.24
N ARG A 245 23.08 11.56 16.98
CA ARG A 245 22.14 12.61 16.56
C ARG A 245 20.70 12.21 16.84
N LEU A 246 20.35 10.94 16.56
CA LEU A 246 19.03 10.39 16.85
C LEU A 246 18.74 10.36 18.36
N GLN A 247 19.72 9.97 19.17
CA GLN A 247 19.60 9.97 20.63
C GLN A 247 19.30 11.39 21.15
N GLU A 248 20.02 12.41 20.72
CA GLU A 248 19.79 13.80 21.14
C GLU A 248 18.40 14.32 20.70
N ALA A 249 18.00 14.02 19.45
CA ALA A 249 16.69 14.40 18.94
C ALA A 249 15.56 13.69 19.69
N SER A 250 15.75 12.38 19.96
CA SER A 250 14.79 11.56 20.71
C SER A 250 14.64 12.04 22.16
N LEU A 251 15.73 12.37 22.83
CA LEU A 251 15.70 12.89 24.20
C LEU A 251 14.90 14.20 24.25
N ARG A 252 15.14 15.13 23.31
CA ARG A 252 14.39 16.40 23.24
C ARG A 252 12.91 16.17 22.90
N ALA A 253 12.60 15.30 21.97
CA ALA A 253 11.21 14.97 21.61
C ALA A 253 10.46 14.36 22.79
N THR A 254 11.06 13.39 23.48
CA THR A 254 10.50 12.76 24.67
C THR A 254 10.33 13.75 25.82
N PHE A 255 11.31 14.63 26.06
CA PHE A 255 11.23 15.65 27.10
C PHE A 255 10.03 16.59 26.88
N PHE A 256 9.88 17.16 25.66
CA PHE A 256 8.76 18.06 25.38
C PHE A 256 7.41 17.31 25.41
N SER A 257 7.36 16.07 24.93
CA SER A 257 6.16 15.24 25.01
C SER A 257 5.77 14.95 26.46
N SER A 258 6.75 14.62 27.31
CA SER A 258 6.51 14.29 28.73
C SER A 258 6.03 15.48 29.55
N ILE A 259 6.40 16.72 29.19
CA ILE A 259 5.94 17.93 29.87
C ILE A 259 4.44 18.20 29.62
N THR A 260 3.85 17.69 28.53
CA THR A 260 2.44 17.98 28.18
C THR A 260 1.50 17.59 29.31
N ASN A 261 1.58 16.38 29.84
CA ASN A 261 0.70 15.92 30.91
C ASN A 261 0.88 16.67 32.24
N PRO A 262 2.09 16.90 32.77
CA PRO A 262 2.27 17.71 33.97
C PRO A 262 1.79 19.14 33.82
N ALA A 263 2.06 19.78 32.67
CA ALA A 263 1.64 21.15 32.42
C ALA A 263 0.12 21.30 32.36
N THR A 264 -0.56 20.40 31.65
CA THR A 264 -2.03 20.41 31.59
C THR A 264 -2.66 20.07 32.94
N ARG A 265 -2.09 19.13 33.70
CA ARG A 265 -2.53 18.85 35.08
C ARG A 265 -2.35 20.04 35.99
N PHE A 266 -1.25 20.78 35.86
CA PHE A 266 -1.03 21.99 36.65
C PHE A 266 -2.12 23.06 36.38
N VAL A 267 -2.43 23.33 35.11
CA VAL A 267 -3.50 24.26 34.74
C VAL A 267 -4.86 23.79 35.24
N ASN A 268 -5.15 22.46 35.08
CA ASN A 268 -6.40 21.90 35.62
C ASN A 268 -6.48 22.01 37.14
N SER A 269 -5.36 21.89 37.86
CA SER A 269 -5.31 22.10 39.31
C SER A 269 -5.58 23.55 39.69
N LEU A 270 -5.14 24.53 38.85
CA LEU A 270 -5.49 25.94 39.05
C LEU A 270 -7.00 26.18 38.89
N VAL A 271 -7.62 25.59 37.85
CA VAL A 271 -9.08 25.62 37.67
C VAL A 271 -9.78 25.02 38.89
N TYR A 272 -9.36 23.83 39.29
CA TYR A 272 -9.93 23.12 40.45
C TYR A 272 -9.81 23.93 41.75
N THR A 273 -8.64 24.53 42.00
CA THR A 273 -8.41 25.42 43.16
C THR A 273 -9.27 26.65 43.11
N GLY A 274 -9.39 27.32 41.96
CA GLY A 274 -10.26 28.47 41.75
C GLY A 274 -11.73 28.17 42.05
N VAL A 275 -12.21 27.01 41.54
CA VAL A 275 -13.56 26.51 41.85
C VAL A 275 -13.70 26.17 43.35
N GLY A 276 -12.70 25.53 43.96
CA GLY A 276 -12.70 25.20 45.37
C GLY A 276 -12.81 26.42 46.25
N ILE A 277 -12.01 27.45 46.00
CA ILE A 277 -12.03 28.71 46.78
C ILE A 277 -13.37 29.45 46.58
N THR A 278 -13.77 29.70 45.34
CA THR A 278 -15.02 30.45 45.05
C THR A 278 -16.26 29.69 45.53
N GLY A 279 -16.27 28.37 45.37
CA GLY A 279 -17.35 27.50 45.82
C GLY A 279 -17.41 27.39 47.36
N ALA A 280 -16.27 27.32 48.06
CA ALA A 280 -16.24 27.35 49.52
C ALA A 280 -16.83 28.68 50.06
N PHE A 281 -16.48 29.83 49.47
CA PHE A 281 -17.10 31.08 49.82
C PHE A 281 -18.62 31.10 49.56
N ALA A 282 -19.09 30.49 48.47
CA ALA A 282 -20.51 30.34 48.17
C ALA A 282 -21.23 29.45 49.20
N VAL A 283 -20.61 28.36 49.64
CA VAL A 283 -21.16 27.49 50.70
C VAL A 283 -21.26 28.23 52.03
N VAL A 284 -20.19 28.92 52.45
CA VAL A 284 -20.20 29.71 53.70
C VAL A 284 -21.29 30.78 53.70
N ARG A 285 -21.57 31.38 52.53
CA ARG A 285 -22.66 32.37 52.35
C ARG A 285 -24.06 31.72 52.21
N GLY A 286 -24.15 30.41 52.25
CA GLY A 286 -25.43 29.68 52.09
C GLY A 286 -26.00 29.69 50.68
N ALA A 287 -25.21 30.12 49.67
CA ALA A 287 -25.64 30.17 48.28
C ALA A 287 -25.56 28.82 47.55
N MET A 288 -24.90 27.81 48.17
CA MET A 288 -24.80 26.45 47.63
C MET A 288 -24.55 25.44 48.76
N SER A 289 -24.93 24.16 48.55
CA SER A 289 -24.64 23.09 49.49
C SER A 289 -23.19 22.52 49.29
N VAL A 290 -22.68 21.80 50.30
CA VAL A 290 -21.39 21.10 50.19
C VAL A 290 -21.44 20.04 49.10
N GLY A 291 -22.57 19.33 48.95
CA GLY A 291 -22.77 18.35 47.89
C GLY A 291 -22.78 19.00 46.50
N GLN A 292 -23.39 20.19 46.37
CA GLN A 292 -23.33 20.94 45.11
C GLN A 292 -21.91 21.36 44.77
N LEU A 293 -21.10 21.79 45.75
CA LEU A 293 -19.66 22.07 45.54
C LEU A 293 -18.90 20.82 45.07
N SER A 294 -19.15 19.69 45.71
CA SER A 294 -18.53 18.39 45.29
C SER A 294 -18.89 18.05 43.85
N SER A 295 -20.17 18.19 43.46
CA SER A 295 -20.62 18.01 42.10
C SER A 295 -19.91 18.94 41.12
N PHE A 296 -19.78 20.23 41.49
CA PHE A 296 -19.17 21.24 40.64
C PHE A 296 -17.68 20.99 40.42
N LEU A 297 -16.95 20.56 41.45
CA LEU A 297 -15.54 20.15 41.33
C LEU A 297 -15.36 18.97 40.37
N SER A 298 -16.30 18.00 40.41
CA SER A 298 -16.32 16.88 39.46
C SER A 298 -16.59 17.37 38.03
N TYR A 299 -17.53 18.30 37.83
CA TYR A 299 -17.79 18.90 36.54
C TYR A 299 -16.59 19.69 36.00
N ALA A 300 -15.90 20.46 36.82
CA ALA A 300 -14.71 21.20 36.41
C ALA A 300 -13.63 20.26 35.84
N ASN A 301 -13.42 19.09 36.47
CA ASN A 301 -12.53 18.07 35.95
C ASN A 301 -13.01 17.46 34.62
N GLN A 302 -14.31 17.14 34.53
CA GLN A 302 -14.87 16.56 33.31
C GLN A 302 -14.91 17.53 32.13
N TYR A 303 -15.04 18.84 32.41
CA TYR A 303 -15.01 19.89 31.40
C TYR A 303 -13.63 20.08 30.77
N THR A 304 -12.56 20.00 31.57
CA THR A 304 -11.19 20.24 31.10
C THR A 304 -10.56 19.04 30.38
N LYS A 305 -10.99 17.82 30.70
CA LYS A 305 -10.42 16.59 30.16
C LYS A 305 -10.49 16.46 28.64
N PRO A 306 -11.66 16.69 27.96
CA PRO A 306 -11.75 16.58 26.50
C PRO A 306 -10.88 17.57 25.73
N PHE A 307 -10.59 18.76 26.27
CA PHE A 307 -9.71 19.72 25.60
C PHE A 307 -8.28 19.21 25.43
N ASN A 308 -7.80 18.37 26.35
CA ASN A 308 -6.49 17.74 26.25
C ASN A 308 -6.48 16.57 25.25
N GLU A 309 -7.59 15.82 25.18
CA GLU A 309 -7.75 14.67 24.31
C GLU A 309 -7.99 15.07 22.84
N ILE A 310 -8.78 16.13 22.60
CA ILE A 310 -9.14 16.61 21.26
C ILE A 310 -7.90 16.93 20.41
N SER A 311 -6.85 17.50 21.01
CA SER A 311 -5.62 17.84 20.26
C SER A 311 -4.96 16.60 19.64
N GLY A 312 -4.91 15.48 20.37
CA GLY A 312 -4.40 14.21 19.86
C GLY A 312 -5.30 13.63 18.76
N VAL A 313 -6.61 13.63 19.01
CA VAL A 313 -7.61 13.14 18.06
C VAL A 313 -7.59 13.89 16.73
N VAL A 314 -7.46 15.22 16.77
CA VAL A 314 -7.36 16.05 15.56
C VAL A 314 -6.13 15.68 14.74
N THR A 315 -5.00 15.43 15.38
CA THR A 315 -3.77 15.02 14.69
C THR A 315 -3.94 13.65 14.03
N GLU A 316 -4.45 12.66 14.76
CA GLU A 316 -4.71 11.31 14.21
C GLU A 316 -5.75 11.34 13.08
N PHE A 317 -6.78 12.16 13.22
CA PHE A 317 -7.77 12.34 12.16
C PHE A 317 -7.18 13.01 10.91
N GLN A 318 -6.28 13.98 11.06
CA GLN A 318 -5.56 14.59 9.94
C GLN A 318 -4.65 13.56 9.24
N ASN A 319 -3.95 12.72 10.00
CA ASN A 319 -3.17 11.62 9.46
C ASN A 319 -4.04 10.63 8.70
N ALA A 320 -5.18 10.24 9.26
CA ALA A 320 -6.14 9.35 8.62
C ALA A 320 -6.66 9.91 7.29
N ILE A 321 -7.00 11.21 7.24
CA ILE A 321 -7.43 11.88 6.01
C ILE A 321 -6.30 11.92 4.96
N ALA A 322 -5.06 12.13 5.38
CA ALA A 322 -3.92 12.08 4.47
C ALA A 322 -3.68 10.67 3.90
N CYS A 323 -3.84 9.62 4.72
CA CYS A 323 -3.80 8.23 4.28
C CYS A 323 -4.95 7.92 3.31
N ALA A 324 -6.18 8.30 3.66
CA ALA A 324 -7.34 8.15 2.78
C ALA A 324 -7.13 8.85 1.42
N GLN A 325 -6.52 10.03 1.42
CA GLN A 325 -6.19 10.77 0.20
C GLN A 325 -5.28 9.95 -0.74
N ARG A 326 -4.24 9.30 -0.21
CA ARG A 326 -3.35 8.44 -1.00
C ARG A 326 -4.07 7.21 -1.56
N VAL A 327 -4.92 6.58 -0.74
CA VAL A 327 -5.72 5.42 -1.15
C VAL A 327 -6.73 5.81 -2.23
N PHE A 328 -7.47 6.91 -2.05
CA PHE A 328 -8.44 7.37 -3.06
C PHE A 328 -7.76 7.85 -4.34
N THR A 329 -6.56 8.42 -4.26
CA THR A 329 -5.78 8.73 -5.46
C THR A 329 -5.47 7.48 -6.28
N LEU A 330 -5.16 6.35 -5.60
CA LEU A 330 -4.98 5.06 -6.27
C LEU A 330 -6.29 4.54 -6.88
N ILE A 331 -7.40 4.63 -6.15
CA ILE A 331 -8.73 4.16 -6.62
C ILE A 331 -9.21 4.97 -7.83
N ASP A 332 -8.95 6.27 -7.85
CA ASP A 332 -9.38 7.19 -8.92
C ASP A 332 -8.41 7.22 -10.11
N GLU A 333 -7.28 6.52 -10.06
CA GLU A 333 -6.35 6.50 -11.19
C GLU A 333 -7.06 5.93 -12.43
N ASP A 334 -6.70 6.41 -13.61
CA ASP A 334 -7.33 5.94 -14.83
C ASP A 334 -7.03 4.44 -15.04
N PRO A 335 -8.02 3.60 -15.31
CA PRO A 335 -7.77 2.20 -15.64
C PRO A 335 -7.05 2.10 -16.99
N GLN A 336 -6.52 0.92 -17.30
CA GLN A 336 -6.04 0.64 -18.66
C GLN A 336 -7.16 0.94 -19.67
N ILE A 337 -6.75 1.34 -20.90
CA ILE A 337 -7.69 1.68 -21.97
C ILE A 337 -8.70 0.53 -22.11
N PRO A 338 -10.03 0.81 -22.02
CA PRO A 338 -11.05 -0.22 -22.15
C PRO A 338 -10.94 -0.95 -23.50
N GLU A 339 -11.31 -2.22 -23.51
CA GLU A 339 -11.47 -2.94 -24.76
C GLU A 339 -12.70 -2.42 -25.52
N PRO A 340 -12.69 -2.41 -26.86
CA PRO A 340 -13.87 -2.05 -27.64
C PRO A 340 -15.06 -2.95 -27.28
N GLU A 341 -16.30 -2.42 -27.34
CA GLU A 341 -17.49 -3.23 -27.06
C GLU A 341 -17.64 -4.44 -28.00
N ASN A 342 -17.15 -4.31 -29.23
CA ASN A 342 -17.13 -5.35 -30.26
C ASN A 342 -15.72 -5.95 -30.43
N ALA A 343 -14.93 -6.05 -29.37
CA ALA A 343 -13.58 -6.61 -29.46
C ALA A 343 -13.60 -8.05 -30.00
N VAL A 344 -12.73 -8.30 -30.98
CA VAL A 344 -12.62 -9.60 -31.62
C VAL A 344 -11.98 -10.61 -30.65
N HIS A 345 -12.59 -11.79 -30.53
CA HIS A 345 -12.00 -12.95 -29.87
C HIS A 345 -11.32 -13.82 -30.93
N LEU A 346 -9.99 -13.82 -30.96
CA LEU A 346 -9.23 -14.73 -31.81
C LEU A 346 -9.28 -16.14 -31.23
N THR A 347 -9.76 -17.09 -32.02
CA THR A 347 -9.77 -18.53 -31.67
C THR A 347 -8.70 -19.31 -32.44
N ASP A 348 -8.46 -18.92 -33.70
CA ASP A 348 -7.49 -19.56 -34.57
C ASP A 348 -6.39 -18.56 -34.89
N ILE A 349 -5.19 -18.81 -34.38
CA ILE A 349 -4.01 -17.98 -34.56
C ILE A 349 -2.93 -18.84 -35.20
N ASP A 350 -2.56 -18.51 -36.43
CA ASP A 350 -1.47 -19.18 -37.17
C ASP A 350 -0.09 -18.57 -36.84
N GLY A 351 -0.08 -17.32 -36.36
CA GLY A 351 1.12 -16.60 -35.93
C GLY A 351 1.64 -15.61 -36.97
N ASN A 352 0.76 -15.04 -37.81
CA ASN A 352 1.08 -13.93 -38.68
C ASN A 352 1.07 -12.61 -37.86
N VAL A 353 2.20 -11.88 -37.89
CA VAL A 353 2.35 -10.62 -37.16
C VAL A 353 2.87 -9.53 -38.09
N LYS A 354 2.17 -8.39 -38.15
CA LYS A 354 2.58 -7.19 -38.91
C LYS A 354 2.71 -6.00 -37.97
N VAL A 355 3.79 -5.28 -38.10
CA VAL A 355 4.06 -4.02 -37.39
C VAL A 355 4.23 -2.95 -38.45
N GLU A 356 3.38 -1.91 -38.45
CA GLU A 356 3.31 -0.88 -39.45
C GLU A 356 3.54 0.49 -38.83
N ASP A 357 4.64 1.15 -39.19
CA ASP A 357 5.03 2.52 -38.77
C ASP A 357 4.93 2.79 -37.27
N VAL A 358 5.28 1.81 -36.46
CA VAL A 358 5.14 1.88 -35.00
C VAL A 358 6.17 2.82 -34.41
N SER A 359 5.67 3.80 -33.64
CA SER A 359 6.48 4.64 -32.78
C SER A 359 5.99 4.55 -31.34
N PHE A 360 6.93 4.49 -30.39
CA PHE A 360 6.63 4.37 -28.98
C PHE A 360 7.69 4.99 -28.06
N SER A 361 7.22 5.60 -26.97
CA SER A 361 8.07 6.07 -25.88
C SER A 361 7.35 5.97 -24.53
N TYR A 362 8.07 5.65 -23.45
CA TYR A 362 7.51 5.64 -22.10
C TYR A 362 7.23 7.05 -21.56
N LEU A 363 8.04 8.04 -21.97
CA LEU A 363 7.96 9.42 -21.53
C LEU A 363 7.82 10.36 -22.73
N PRO A 364 7.03 11.43 -22.62
CA PRO A 364 6.97 12.47 -23.66
C PRO A 364 8.36 13.06 -23.96
N GLY A 365 8.71 13.14 -25.25
CA GLY A 365 10.00 13.66 -25.70
C GLY A 365 11.18 12.69 -25.64
N GLN A 366 10.95 11.43 -25.27
CA GLN A 366 11.92 10.35 -25.41
C GLN A 366 11.74 9.70 -26.79
N HIS A 367 12.83 9.45 -27.50
CA HIS A 367 12.88 8.67 -28.73
C HIS A 367 13.35 7.27 -28.41
N LEU A 368 12.44 6.27 -28.36
CA LEU A 368 12.78 4.90 -27.99
C LEU A 368 12.55 3.90 -29.11
N ILE A 369 11.40 3.96 -29.79
CA ILE A 369 11.08 3.20 -31.00
C ILE A 369 10.50 4.21 -31.99
N GLU A 370 11.03 4.24 -33.21
CA GLU A 370 10.58 5.16 -34.28
C GLU A 370 10.50 4.42 -35.59
N ASP A 371 9.38 4.63 -36.32
CA ASP A 371 9.12 4.14 -37.67
C ASP A 371 9.44 2.62 -37.82
N PHE A 372 9.05 1.84 -36.83
CA PHE A 372 9.36 0.43 -36.79
C PHE A 372 8.40 -0.37 -37.68
N ASN A 373 8.94 -1.08 -38.67
CA ASN A 373 8.20 -1.91 -39.60
C ASN A 373 8.73 -3.35 -39.54
N LEU A 374 7.81 -4.34 -39.48
CA LEU A 374 8.15 -5.75 -39.44
C LEU A 374 6.99 -6.59 -39.99
N GLU A 375 7.29 -7.54 -40.85
CA GLU A 375 6.35 -8.57 -41.29
C GLU A 375 6.89 -9.95 -40.92
N VAL A 376 6.09 -10.75 -40.19
CA VAL A 376 6.44 -12.09 -39.70
C VAL A 376 5.40 -13.06 -40.20
N LYS A 377 5.86 -14.13 -40.86
CA LYS A 377 5.02 -15.22 -41.34
C LYS A 377 4.90 -16.34 -40.29
N PRO A 378 3.81 -17.13 -40.33
CA PRO A 378 3.63 -18.27 -39.43
C PRO A 378 4.85 -19.18 -39.39
N GLY A 379 5.24 -19.58 -38.19
CA GLY A 379 6.35 -20.51 -37.95
C GLY A 379 7.75 -19.91 -38.07
N GLN A 380 7.92 -18.64 -38.41
CA GLN A 380 9.23 -18.00 -38.48
C GLN A 380 9.85 -17.75 -37.09
N ARG A 381 11.17 -17.86 -37.02
CA ARG A 381 12.00 -17.52 -35.85
C ARG A 381 12.65 -16.16 -36.05
N ILE A 382 12.32 -15.21 -35.21
CA ILE A 382 12.79 -13.82 -35.25
C ILE A 382 13.75 -13.58 -34.09
N ALA A 383 15.04 -13.42 -34.39
CA ALA A 383 16.04 -13.04 -33.38
C ALA A 383 16.14 -11.52 -33.30
N ILE A 384 15.99 -10.97 -32.10
CA ILE A 384 16.14 -9.53 -31.80
C ILE A 384 17.49 -9.34 -31.14
N VAL A 385 18.40 -8.64 -31.81
CA VAL A 385 19.77 -8.41 -31.34
C VAL A 385 20.07 -6.91 -31.28
N GLY A 386 20.95 -6.51 -30.38
CA GLY A 386 21.36 -5.13 -30.21
C GLY A 386 21.90 -4.83 -28.80
N PRO A 387 22.52 -3.69 -28.59
CA PRO A 387 23.08 -3.30 -27.29
C PRO A 387 21.98 -3.19 -26.21
N THR A 388 22.41 -3.16 -24.93
CA THR A 388 21.49 -2.94 -23.81
C THR A 388 20.83 -1.56 -23.96
N GLY A 389 19.52 -1.49 -23.71
CA GLY A 389 18.75 -0.24 -23.80
C GLY A 389 18.27 0.13 -25.22
N CYS A 390 18.55 -0.65 -26.27
CA CYS A 390 18.08 -0.34 -27.62
C CYS A 390 16.58 -0.58 -27.89
N GLY A 391 15.80 -1.08 -26.91
CA GLY A 391 14.35 -1.25 -27.05
C GLY A 391 13.85 -2.67 -27.22
N LYS A 392 14.69 -3.73 -27.08
CA LYS A 392 14.29 -5.14 -27.25
C LYS A 392 13.10 -5.54 -26.35
N THR A 393 13.19 -5.30 -25.06
CA THR A 393 12.12 -5.59 -24.09
C THR A 393 10.88 -4.72 -24.36
N THR A 394 11.08 -3.49 -24.83
CA THR A 394 9.97 -2.62 -25.21
C THR A 394 9.17 -3.19 -26.37
N LEU A 395 9.81 -3.75 -27.39
CA LEU A 395 9.12 -4.42 -28.49
C LEU A 395 8.26 -5.59 -27.98
N ILE A 396 8.80 -6.41 -27.07
CA ILE A 396 8.03 -7.50 -26.43
C ILE A 396 6.80 -6.95 -25.70
N ASN A 397 6.97 -5.87 -24.93
CA ASN A 397 5.86 -5.24 -24.20
C ASN A 397 4.77 -4.73 -25.13
N LEU A 398 5.13 -4.25 -26.32
CA LEU A 398 4.18 -3.80 -27.34
C LEU A 398 3.45 -4.97 -28.00
N LEU A 399 4.15 -6.07 -28.35
CA LEU A 399 3.55 -7.28 -28.93
C LEU A 399 2.50 -7.89 -27.99
N MET A 400 2.78 -7.91 -26.68
CA MET A 400 1.87 -8.40 -25.63
C MET A 400 0.78 -7.39 -25.25
N ARG A 401 0.79 -6.20 -25.86
CA ARG A 401 -0.09 -5.09 -25.49
C ARG A 401 -0.08 -4.82 -23.97
N PHE A 402 1.12 -4.82 -23.37
CA PHE A 402 1.32 -4.28 -22.02
C PHE A 402 1.31 -2.75 -22.06
N TYR A 403 1.68 -2.20 -23.21
CA TYR A 403 1.60 -0.78 -23.57
C TYR A 403 0.98 -0.64 -24.95
N ASP A 404 0.16 0.38 -25.16
CA ASP A 404 -0.35 0.73 -26.47
C ASP A 404 0.66 1.63 -27.20
N VAL A 405 0.77 1.51 -28.52
CA VAL A 405 1.68 2.29 -29.36
C VAL A 405 1.26 3.77 -29.39
N ASN A 406 2.23 4.68 -29.53
CA ASN A 406 1.95 6.11 -29.69
C ASN A 406 1.51 6.46 -31.14
N ALA A 407 2.05 5.75 -32.13
CA ALA A 407 1.68 5.86 -33.53
C ALA A 407 1.87 4.51 -34.24
N GLY A 408 1.23 4.34 -35.41
CA GLY A 408 1.26 3.09 -36.14
C GLY A 408 0.30 2.03 -35.65
N SER A 409 0.48 0.80 -36.10
CA SER A 409 -0.35 -0.35 -35.70
C SER A 409 0.47 -1.65 -35.59
N ILE A 410 0.04 -2.51 -34.66
CA ILE A 410 0.51 -3.89 -34.56
C ILE A 410 -0.69 -4.78 -34.86
N LYS A 411 -0.56 -5.67 -35.83
CA LYS A 411 -1.62 -6.59 -36.23
C LYS A 411 -1.21 -8.03 -36.00
N VAL A 412 -2.15 -8.83 -35.53
CA VAL A 412 -2.05 -10.29 -35.47
C VAL A 412 -3.18 -10.84 -36.30
N GLU A 413 -2.88 -11.75 -37.25
CA GLU A 413 -3.85 -12.24 -38.25
C GLU A 413 -4.60 -11.10 -38.98
N ASP A 414 -3.84 -10.07 -39.42
CA ASP A 414 -4.32 -8.84 -40.07
C ASP A 414 -5.31 -7.99 -39.26
N ILE A 415 -5.55 -8.32 -37.98
CA ILE A 415 -6.41 -7.55 -37.04
C ILE A 415 -5.52 -6.74 -36.11
N ASP A 416 -5.81 -5.44 -35.92
CA ASP A 416 -5.09 -4.59 -34.97
C ASP A 416 -5.29 -5.12 -33.52
N ILE A 417 -4.19 -5.26 -32.77
CA ILE A 417 -4.24 -5.75 -31.40
C ILE A 417 -5.10 -4.89 -30.48
N ARG A 418 -5.40 -3.63 -30.87
CA ARG A 418 -6.30 -2.73 -30.14
C ARG A 418 -7.77 -3.08 -30.34
N GLU A 419 -8.12 -3.78 -31.43
CA GLU A 419 -9.48 -4.21 -31.75
C GLU A 419 -9.84 -5.58 -31.19
N MET A 420 -8.88 -6.29 -30.59
CA MET A 420 -9.11 -7.59 -29.97
C MET A 420 -9.04 -7.54 -28.44
N THR A 421 -9.61 -8.56 -27.79
CA THR A 421 -9.50 -8.67 -26.34
C THR A 421 -8.05 -9.02 -25.95
N ARG A 422 -7.53 -8.37 -24.89
CA ARG A 422 -6.19 -8.69 -24.36
C ARG A 422 -6.06 -10.16 -23.96
N LYS A 423 -7.16 -10.73 -23.48
CA LYS A 423 -7.21 -12.16 -23.10
C LYS A 423 -6.95 -13.07 -24.27
N SER A 424 -7.61 -12.86 -25.43
CA SER A 424 -7.39 -13.68 -26.61
C SER A 424 -6.01 -13.45 -27.23
N LEU A 425 -5.56 -12.20 -27.32
CA LEU A 425 -4.20 -11.87 -27.79
C LEU A 425 -3.13 -12.59 -26.97
N ARG A 426 -3.20 -12.45 -25.63
CA ARG A 426 -2.20 -13.04 -24.71
C ARG A 426 -2.29 -14.57 -24.64
N ALA A 427 -3.46 -15.16 -24.87
CA ALA A 427 -3.59 -16.62 -24.98
C ALA A 427 -2.88 -17.18 -26.21
N GLY A 428 -2.71 -16.36 -27.27
CA GLY A 428 -1.92 -16.72 -28.47
C GLY A 428 -0.41 -16.72 -28.23
N TYR A 429 0.08 -16.09 -27.17
CA TYR A 429 1.51 -16.00 -26.85
C TYR A 429 1.90 -16.87 -25.64
N GLY A 430 2.99 -17.60 -25.77
CA GLY A 430 3.70 -18.20 -24.64
C GLY A 430 4.97 -17.41 -24.33
N MET A 431 5.15 -16.98 -23.09
CA MET A 431 6.28 -16.15 -22.72
C MET A 431 7.18 -16.83 -21.69
N VAL A 432 8.48 -16.90 -22.00
CA VAL A 432 9.53 -17.32 -21.08
C VAL A 432 10.51 -16.17 -20.91
N LEU A 433 10.46 -15.53 -19.74
CA LEU A 433 11.31 -14.38 -19.42
C LEU A 433 12.64 -14.79 -18.79
N GLN A 434 13.58 -13.85 -18.79
CA GLN A 434 14.85 -13.96 -18.07
C GLN A 434 14.62 -14.15 -16.57
N GLU A 435 13.75 -13.33 -15.97
CA GLU A 435 13.34 -13.46 -14.58
C GLU A 435 12.26 -14.54 -14.46
N THR A 436 12.61 -15.62 -13.81
CA THR A 436 11.71 -16.75 -13.59
C THR A 436 10.86 -16.52 -12.36
N TRP A 437 9.57 -16.24 -12.55
CA TRP A 437 8.63 -16.13 -11.45
C TRP A 437 7.86 -17.44 -11.22
N LEU A 438 7.80 -17.86 -9.95
CA LEU A 438 7.05 -19.02 -9.51
C LEU A 438 6.03 -18.59 -8.44
N LYS A 439 4.80 -19.06 -8.56
CA LYS A 439 3.75 -18.85 -7.57
C LYS A 439 4.04 -19.71 -6.33
N THR A 440 3.84 -19.15 -5.14
CA THR A 440 3.80 -19.95 -3.91
C THR A 440 2.69 -20.99 -4.00
N GLY A 441 3.06 -22.27 -3.91
CA GLY A 441 2.16 -23.41 -4.13
C GLY A 441 2.92 -24.67 -4.50
N THR A 442 2.21 -25.68 -5.01
CA THR A 442 2.84 -26.92 -5.46
C THR A 442 3.51 -26.76 -6.84
N ILE A 443 4.45 -27.64 -7.18
CA ILE A 443 5.05 -27.70 -8.52
C ILE A 443 3.96 -27.96 -9.56
N ARG A 444 2.99 -28.84 -9.27
CA ARG A 444 1.82 -29.12 -10.10
C ARG A 444 1.06 -27.84 -10.45
N GLU A 445 0.67 -27.05 -9.44
CA GLU A 445 -0.04 -25.78 -9.63
C GLU A 445 0.76 -24.77 -10.45
N ASN A 446 2.08 -24.77 -10.30
CA ASN A 446 2.96 -23.90 -11.08
C ASN A 446 3.02 -24.28 -12.56
N ILE A 447 3.05 -25.57 -12.89
CA ILE A 447 3.02 -26.03 -14.28
C ILE A 447 1.63 -25.79 -14.88
N ALA A 448 0.55 -26.10 -14.14
CA ALA A 448 -0.83 -25.94 -14.58
C ALA A 448 -1.33 -24.49 -14.61
N MET A 449 -0.51 -23.51 -14.21
CA MET A 449 -0.95 -22.12 -14.04
C MET A 449 -1.62 -21.51 -15.28
N GLY A 450 -1.13 -21.83 -16.48
CA GLY A 450 -1.70 -21.33 -17.74
C GLY A 450 -2.92 -22.12 -18.24
N ARG A 451 -3.11 -23.35 -17.75
CA ARG A 451 -4.22 -24.26 -18.06
C ARG A 451 -4.62 -25.06 -16.82
N PRO A 452 -5.43 -24.48 -15.91
CA PRO A 452 -5.79 -25.09 -14.63
C PRO A 452 -6.58 -26.40 -14.72
N ASP A 453 -7.23 -26.65 -15.85
CA ASP A 453 -8.03 -27.84 -16.16
C ASP A 453 -7.21 -28.98 -16.79
N ALA A 454 -5.88 -28.84 -16.89
CA ALA A 454 -5.00 -29.86 -17.44
C ALA A 454 -5.01 -31.15 -16.59
N THR A 455 -5.02 -32.30 -17.26
CA THR A 455 -4.92 -33.60 -16.59
C THR A 455 -3.51 -33.84 -16.03
N GLU A 456 -3.40 -34.81 -15.13
CA GLU A 456 -2.10 -35.16 -14.55
C GLU A 456 -1.12 -35.69 -15.62
N GLU A 457 -1.63 -36.45 -16.56
CA GLU A 457 -0.85 -37.00 -17.67
C GLU A 457 -0.27 -35.88 -18.53
N GLU A 458 -1.06 -34.83 -18.83
CA GLU A 458 -0.61 -33.68 -19.61
C GLU A 458 0.46 -32.87 -18.87
N ILE A 459 0.29 -32.68 -17.56
CA ILE A 459 1.28 -31.98 -16.70
C ILE A 459 2.60 -32.77 -16.70
N VAL A 460 2.55 -34.12 -16.57
CA VAL A 460 3.72 -34.98 -16.60
C VAL A 460 4.38 -34.98 -17.98
N GLU A 461 3.59 -34.97 -19.06
CA GLU A 461 4.10 -34.88 -20.44
C GLU A 461 4.84 -33.55 -20.67
N ALA A 462 4.27 -32.42 -20.26
CA ALA A 462 4.90 -31.11 -20.33
C ALA A 462 6.21 -31.06 -19.53
N ALA A 463 6.23 -31.66 -18.34
CA ALA A 463 7.43 -31.74 -17.50
C ALA A 463 8.51 -32.64 -18.10
N LYS A 464 8.13 -33.73 -18.81
CA LYS A 464 9.06 -34.57 -19.56
C LYS A 464 9.65 -33.84 -20.75
N ALA A 465 8.80 -33.13 -21.49
CA ALA A 465 9.19 -32.34 -22.66
C ALA A 465 10.17 -31.21 -22.31
N SER A 466 10.01 -30.59 -21.15
CA SER A 466 10.92 -29.57 -20.62
C SER A 466 12.13 -30.11 -19.85
N HIS A 467 12.32 -31.44 -19.78
CA HIS A 467 13.42 -32.12 -19.08
C HIS A 467 13.45 -31.94 -17.54
N ILE A 468 12.39 -31.43 -16.90
CA ILE A 468 12.33 -31.23 -15.43
C ILE A 468 11.75 -32.45 -14.68
N HIS A 469 11.01 -33.33 -15.33
CA HIS A 469 10.33 -34.49 -14.76
C HIS A 469 11.21 -35.35 -13.84
N ASN A 470 12.42 -35.71 -14.31
CA ASN A 470 13.33 -36.54 -13.55
C ASN A 470 13.84 -35.91 -12.26
N TYR A 471 13.90 -34.58 -12.22
CA TYR A 471 14.21 -33.84 -11.00
C TYR A 471 13.01 -33.87 -10.04
N ILE A 472 11.81 -33.55 -10.54
CA ILE A 472 10.57 -33.52 -9.72
C ILE A 472 10.36 -34.89 -9.04
N ARG A 473 10.53 -35.99 -9.73
CA ARG A 473 10.38 -37.33 -9.17
C ARG A 473 11.35 -37.68 -8.03
N ARG A 474 12.47 -36.99 -7.91
CA ARG A 474 13.45 -37.19 -6.83
C ARG A 474 13.09 -36.39 -5.58
N LEU A 475 12.18 -35.46 -5.67
CA LEU A 475 11.70 -34.69 -4.53
C LEU A 475 10.82 -35.57 -3.64
N PRO A 476 10.84 -35.39 -2.30
CA PRO A 476 10.09 -36.24 -1.36
C PRO A 476 8.58 -36.32 -1.64
N LYS A 477 7.97 -35.23 -2.14
CA LYS A 477 6.55 -35.16 -2.50
C LYS A 477 6.29 -35.08 -4.01
N GLY A 478 7.33 -35.26 -4.84
CA GLY A 478 7.19 -35.20 -6.31
C GLY A 478 6.53 -33.89 -6.77
N TYR A 479 5.47 -33.99 -7.59
CA TYR A 479 4.72 -32.84 -8.10
C TYR A 479 3.96 -32.04 -7.01
N ASP A 480 3.68 -32.65 -5.86
CA ASP A 480 3.01 -31.99 -4.73
C ASP A 480 4.02 -31.32 -3.77
N THR A 481 5.29 -31.22 -4.20
CA THR A 481 6.29 -30.44 -3.46
C THR A 481 5.91 -28.98 -3.46
N TRP A 482 5.82 -28.40 -2.24
CA TRP A 482 5.51 -26.99 -2.04
C TRP A 482 6.75 -26.14 -2.30
N ILE A 483 6.59 -25.10 -3.10
CA ILE A 483 7.63 -24.10 -3.38
C ILE A 483 7.13 -22.71 -3.00
N THR A 484 8.05 -21.87 -2.55
CA THR A 484 7.81 -20.45 -2.29
C THR A 484 8.11 -19.61 -3.52
N GLU A 485 7.78 -18.34 -3.51
CA GLU A 485 8.09 -17.39 -4.59
C GLU A 485 9.59 -17.36 -4.92
N ASP A 486 10.46 -17.52 -3.92
CA ASP A 486 11.92 -17.64 -4.10
C ASP A 486 12.34 -18.96 -4.76
N GLY A 487 11.40 -19.89 -4.97
CA GLY A 487 11.60 -21.17 -5.63
C GLY A 487 12.04 -22.33 -4.71
N GLY A 488 12.00 -22.15 -3.36
CA GLY A 488 12.11 -23.26 -2.40
C GLY A 488 13.34 -24.17 -2.55
N GLY A 489 14.52 -23.61 -2.87
CA GLY A 489 15.75 -24.38 -3.08
C GLY A 489 15.99 -24.88 -4.50
N LEU A 490 15.16 -24.52 -5.47
CA LEU A 490 15.40 -24.78 -6.89
C LEU A 490 16.53 -23.90 -7.43
N SER A 491 17.43 -24.48 -8.24
CA SER A 491 18.39 -23.68 -8.99
C SER A 491 17.72 -22.83 -10.06
N GLN A 492 18.39 -21.76 -10.51
CA GLN A 492 17.87 -20.87 -11.56
C GLN A 492 17.48 -21.64 -12.83
N GLY A 493 18.29 -22.60 -13.25
CA GLY A 493 17.98 -23.47 -14.40
C GLY A 493 16.75 -24.35 -14.18
N GLN A 494 16.54 -24.87 -12.96
CA GLN A 494 15.34 -25.66 -12.64
C GLN A 494 14.08 -24.80 -12.64
N LYS A 495 14.15 -23.56 -12.14
CA LYS A 495 13.05 -22.59 -12.23
C LYS A 495 12.70 -22.30 -13.68
N GLN A 496 13.70 -22.10 -14.54
CA GLN A 496 13.50 -21.85 -15.96
C GLN A 496 12.86 -23.05 -16.67
N LEU A 497 13.29 -24.28 -16.38
CA LEU A 497 12.66 -25.49 -16.91
C LEU A 497 11.20 -25.64 -16.48
N LEU A 498 10.82 -25.21 -15.26
CA LEU A 498 9.42 -25.16 -14.82
C LEU A 498 8.62 -24.12 -15.60
N CYS A 499 9.17 -22.93 -15.85
CA CYS A 499 8.53 -21.91 -16.68
C CYS A 499 8.33 -22.40 -18.13
N ILE A 500 9.31 -23.14 -18.69
CA ILE A 500 9.18 -23.76 -20.01
C ILE A 500 8.07 -24.83 -19.98
N ALA A 501 7.99 -25.70 -18.94
CA ALA A 501 6.93 -26.70 -18.80
C ALA A 501 5.53 -26.06 -18.80
N ARG A 502 5.37 -24.91 -18.12
CA ARG A 502 4.14 -24.11 -18.11
C ARG A 502 3.71 -23.71 -19.53
N VAL A 503 4.63 -23.22 -20.35
CA VAL A 503 4.34 -22.80 -21.73
C VAL A 503 4.10 -24.01 -22.63
N MET A 504 4.85 -25.13 -22.45
CA MET A 504 4.62 -26.38 -23.18
C MET A 504 3.22 -26.95 -22.93
N LEU A 505 2.69 -26.82 -21.72
CA LEU A 505 1.33 -27.28 -21.38
C LEU A 505 0.26 -26.48 -22.13
N CYS A 506 0.45 -25.16 -22.26
CA CYS A 506 -0.50 -24.26 -22.92
C CYS A 506 -0.51 -24.41 -24.45
N ARG A 507 0.60 -24.82 -25.06
CA ARG A 507 0.79 -24.99 -26.52
C ARG A 507 0.40 -23.78 -27.37
N PRO A 508 0.85 -22.55 -27.03
CA PRO A 508 0.49 -21.37 -27.78
C PRO A 508 1.10 -21.37 -29.19
N PRO A 509 0.46 -20.77 -30.21
CA PRO A 509 0.99 -20.71 -31.59
C PRO A 509 2.18 -19.73 -31.74
N MET A 510 2.29 -18.76 -30.85
CA MET A 510 3.38 -17.76 -30.86
C MET A 510 4.17 -17.81 -29.56
N LEU A 511 5.45 -17.51 -29.63
CA LEU A 511 6.36 -17.54 -28.49
C LEU A 511 7.16 -16.24 -28.37
N ILE A 512 7.43 -15.87 -27.13
CA ILE A 512 8.38 -14.82 -26.75
C ILE A 512 9.37 -15.45 -25.79
N LEU A 513 10.64 -15.49 -26.17
CA LEU A 513 11.72 -16.11 -25.41
C LEU A 513 12.80 -15.07 -25.09
N ASP A 514 13.17 -14.93 -23.82
CA ASP A 514 14.31 -14.13 -23.38
C ASP A 514 15.41 -15.05 -22.85
N GLU A 515 16.53 -15.10 -23.57
CA GLU A 515 17.59 -16.12 -23.42
C GLU A 515 18.70 -15.73 -22.44
N ALA A 516 18.50 -14.96 -21.42
CA ALA A 516 19.57 -14.64 -20.48
C ALA A 516 19.82 -15.81 -19.50
N THR A 517 20.92 -16.55 -19.70
CA THR A 517 21.30 -17.75 -18.91
C THR A 517 22.67 -17.65 -18.26
N SER A 518 23.14 -16.43 -17.92
CA SER A 518 24.50 -16.17 -17.44
C SER A 518 24.91 -16.86 -16.12
N SER A 519 24.00 -17.55 -15.43
CA SER A 519 24.24 -18.14 -14.10
C SER A 519 23.81 -19.60 -13.99
N ILE A 520 23.77 -20.36 -15.12
CA ILE A 520 23.29 -21.74 -15.16
C ILE A 520 24.44 -22.69 -15.46
N ASP A 521 24.46 -23.85 -14.79
CA ASP A 521 25.44 -24.88 -15.09
C ASP A 521 25.27 -25.45 -16.51
N THR A 522 26.37 -25.83 -17.15
CA THR A 522 26.40 -26.30 -18.55
C THR A 522 25.45 -27.47 -18.84
N ARG A 523 25.27 -28.39 -17.90
CA ARG A 523 24.39 -29.55 -18.09
C ARG A 523 22.91 -29.16 -18.11
N THR A 524 22.51 -28.26 -17.23
CA THR A 524 21.13 -27.73 -17.19
C THR A 524 20.89 -26.83 -18.39
N GLU A 525 21.89 -26.07 -18.79
CA GLU A 525 21.86 -25.24 -19.98
C GLU A 525 21.55 -26.02 -21.27
N ILE A 526 22.22 -27.15 -21.48
CA ILE A 526 21.92 -28.02 -22.64
C ILE A 526 20.45 -28.48 -22.63
N LYS A 527 19.91 -28.84 -21.46
CA LYS A 527 18.48 -29.22 -21.33
C LYS A 527 17.54 -28.07 -21.65
N ILE A 528 17.85 -26.86 -21.21
CA ILE A 528 17.06 -25.65 -21.52
C ILE A 528 17.06 -25.40 -23.02
N GLN A 529 18.21 -25.54 -23.71
CA GLN A 529 18.29 -25.36 -25.15
C GLN A 529 17.48 -26.42 -25.89
N GLN A 530 17.57 -27.70 -25.48
CA GLN A 530 16.75 -28.78 -26.05
C GLN A 530 15.26 -28.52 -25.84
N ALA A 531 14.88 -28.02 -24.66
CA ALA A 531 13.50 -27.66 -24.34
C ALA A 531 13.02 -26.49 -25.20
N PHE A 532 13.85 -25.47 -25.40
CA PHE A 532 13.51 -24.33 -26.28
C PHE A 532 13.40 -24.78 -27.75
N ALA A 533 14.35 -25.59 -28.26
CA ALA A 533 14.27 -26.09 -29.63
C ALA A 533 12.94 -26.82 -29.88
N LYS A 534 12.56 -27.74 -28.97
CA LYS A 534 11.28 -28.46 -29.03
C LYS A 534 10.06 -27.51 -28.89
N LEU A 535 10.16 -26.49 -28.04
CA LEU A 535 9.08 -25.50 -27.83
C LEU A 535 8.84 -24.67 -29.11
N MET A 536 9.91 -24.33 -29.85
CA MET A 536 9.86 -23.49 -31.06
C MET A 536 9.36 -24.22 -32.31
N GLU A 537 9.33 -25.56 -32.31
CA GLU A 537 8.93 -26.35 -33.51
C GLU A 537 7.53 -25.94 -34.00
N GLY A 538 7.47 -25.45 -35.27
CA GLY A 538 6.22 -25.09 -35.95
C GLY A 538 5.52 -23.83 -35.39
N ARG A 539 6.21 -23.00 -34.60
CA ARG A 539 5.62 -21.81 -33.96
C ARG A 539 6.36 -20.55 -34.34
N THR A 540 5.60 -19.46 -34.49
CA THR A 540 6.19 -18.13 -34.66
C THR A 540 6.86 -17.69 -33.38
N THR A 541 8.18 -17.40 -33.43
CA THR A 541 8.95 -17.15 -32.20
C THR A 541 9.74 -15.87 -32.27
N PHE A 542 9.55 -15.01 -31.30
CA PHE A 542 10.36 -13.81 -31.06
C PHE A 542 11.37 -14.12 -29.95
N ILE A 543 12.66 -13.97 -30.24
CA ILE A 543 13.74 -14.33 -29.33
C ILE A 543 14.62 -13.12 -29.07
N VAL A 544 14.71 -12.67 -27.82
CA VAL A 544 15.78 -11.77 -27.40
C VAL A 544 17.03 -12.60 -27.24
N ALA A 545 17.81 -12.63 -28.31
CA ALA A 545 18.91 -13.55 -28.41
C ALA A 545 20.19 -13.00 -27.78
N HIS A 546 20.74 -13.75 -26.85
CA HIS A 546 22.05 -13.53 -26.25
C HIS A 546 23.06 -14.63 -26.61
N ARG A 547 22.66 -15.59 -27.50
CA ARG A 547 23.47 -16.74 -27.88
C ARG A 547 23.63 -16.82 -29.37
N LEU A 548 24.85 -17.20 -29.76
CA LEU A 548 25.26 -17.34 -31.15
C LEU A 548 24.44 -18.38 -31.91
N SER A 549 24.21 -19.56 -31.32
CA SER A 549 23.45 -20.64 -31.92
C SER A 549 22.03 -20.20 -32.31
N THR A 550 21.35 -19.57 -31.40
CA THR A 550 19.96 -19.07 -31.60
C THR A 550 19.88 -17.99 -32.67
N ILE A 551 20.88 -17.09 -32.69
CA ILE A 551 20.95 -16.02 -33.70
C ILE A 551 21.18 -16.63 -35.10
N ARG A 552 22.07 -17.61 -35.23
CA ARG A 552 22.38 -18.24 -36.54
C ARG A 552 21.22 -19.03 -37.12
N GLU A 553 20.41 -19.67 -36.27
CA GLU A 553 19.27 -20.50 -36.69
C GLU A 553 17.98 -19.70 -36.91
N ALA A 554 18.00 -18.38 -36.68
CA ALA A 554 16.86 -17.54 -36.93
C ALA A 554 16.62 -17.27 -38.42
N ASP A 555 15.35 -17.32 -38.84
CA ASP A 555 14.94 -17.01 -40.21
C ASP A 555 15.11 -15.50 -40.49
N VAL A 556 14.87 -14.67 -39.48
CA VAL A 556 15.02 -13.23 -39.54
C VAL A 556 15.76 -12.74 -38.30
N ILE A 557 16.78 -11.94 -38.51
CA ILE A 557 17.52 -11.24 -37.46
C ILE A 557 17.16 -9.76 -37.56
N LEU A 558 16.64 -9.18 -36.48
CA LEU A 558 16.38 -7.75 -36.33
C LEU A 558 17.51 -7.14 -35.52
N VAL A 559 18.29 -6.28 -36.14
CA VAL A 559 19.38 -5.56 -35.49
C VAL A 559 18.88 -4.21 -35.06
N MET A 560 18.76 -4.04 -33.74
CA MET A 560 18.25 -2.81 -33.14
C MET A 560 19.39 -1.96 -32.58
N LYS A 561 19.35 -0.66 -32.88
CA LYS A 561 20.23 0.35 -32.27
C LYS A 561 19.46 1.65 -32.10
N ASP A 562 19.59 2.27 -30.93
CA ASP A 562 18.95 3.56 -30.63
C ASP A 562 17.45 3.60 -30.99
N GLY A 563 16.73 2.49 -30.74
CA GLY A 563 15.28 2.36 -30.97
C GLY A 563 14.84 2.11 -32.42
N LYS A 564 15.77 1.93 -33.35
CA LYS A 564 15.48 1.67 -34.77
C LYS A 564 16.02 0.32 -35.21
N ILE A 565 15.34 -0.30 -36.18
CA ILE A 565 15.93 -1.41 -36.95
C ILE A 565 16.94 -0.81 -37.92
N ILE A 566 18.21 -1.10 -37.72
CA ILE A 566 19.28 -0.64 -38.59
C ILE A 566 19.63 -1.67 -39.67
N GLU A 567 19.41 -2.96 -39.37
CA GLU A 567 19.64 -4.06 -40.32
C GLU A 567 18.59 -5.15 -40.07
N GLN A 568 18.16 -5.79 -41.18
CA GLN A 568 17.26 -6.94 -41.16
C GLN A 568 17.68 -7.96 -42.24
N GLY A 569 17.63 -9.22 -41.89
CA GLY A 569 17.98 -10.32 -42.79
C GLY A 569 18.31 -11.61 -42.06
N ASN A 570 18.74 -12.66 -42.74
CA ASN A 570 19.27 -13.84 -42.11
C ASN A 570 20.79 -13.69 -41.82
N HIS A 571 21.35 -14.61 -41.08
CA HIS A 571 22.76 -14.61 -40.69
C HIS A 571 23.73 -14.43 -41.87
N GLU A 572 23.55 -15.19 -42.97
CA GLU A 572 24.45 -15.14 -44.13
C GLU A 572 24.42 -13.81 -44.85
N VAL A 573 23.23 -13.23 -45.00
CA VAL A 573 23.04 -11.92 -45.67
C VAL A 573 23.66 -10.81 -44.82
N LEU A 574 23.43 -10.81 -43.53
CA LEU A 574 23.94 -9.78 -42.63
C LEU A 574 25.47 -9.86 -42.46
N MET A 575 26.05 -11.04 -42.41
CA MET A 575 27.52 -11.23 -42.38
C MET A 575 28.19 -10.69 -43.63
N LYS A 576 27.59 -10.91 -44.84
CA LYS A 576 28.10 -10.39 -46.11
C LYS A 576 28.03 -8.87 -46.25
N LYS A 577 27.11 -8.21 -45.50
CA LYS A 577 26.98 -6.75 -45.51
C LYS A 577 28.08 -6.01 -44.74
N GLU A 578 28.87 -6.74 -43.93
CA GLU A 578 29.94 -6.17 -43.07
C GLU A 578 29.49 -4.96 -42.23
N GLY A 579 28.20 -4.95 -41.87
CA GLY A 579 27.55 -3.87 -41.13
C GLY A 579 27.66 -3.99 -39.61
N PHE A 580 26.72 -3.38 -38.91
CA PHE A 580 26.70 -3.38 -37.45
C PHE A 580 26.54 -4.78 -36.85
N TYR A 581 25.74 -5.65 -37.52
CA TYR A 581 25.59 -7.04 -37.12
C TYR A 581 26.93 -7.80 -37.19
N HIS A 582 27.69 -7.64 -38.25
CA HIS A 582 28.98 -8.27 -38.42
C HIS A 582 29.94 -7.86 -37.28
N HIS A 583 30.05 -6.57 -37.00
CA HIS A 583 30.88 -6.08 -35.91
C HIS A 583 30.40 -6.57 -34.54
N LEU A 584 29.09 -6.62 -34.29
CA LEU A 584 28.51 -7.14 -33.04
C LEU A 584 28.84 -8.62 -32.90
N TYR A 585 28.73 -9.40 -33.98
CA TYR A 585 29.03 -10.80 -34.02
C TYR A 585 30.51 -11.08 -33.74
N GLU A 586 31.42 -10.39 -34.40
CA GLU A 586 32.87 -10.53 -34.17
C GLU A 586 33.26 -10.09 -32.74
N SER A 587 32.74 -9.00 -32.24
CA SER A 587 33.10 -8.49 -30.90
C SER A 587 32.61 -9.36 -29.74
N GLN A 588 31.47 -10.04 -29.90
CA GLN A 588 30.88 -10.85 -28.84
C GLN A 588 31.19 -12.36 -28.96
N PHE A 589 31.50 -12.85 -30.16
CA PHE A 589 31.50 -14.27 -30.44
C PHE A 589 32.73 -14.79 -31.19
N SER A 590 33.70 -13.97 -31.55
CA SER A 590 34.95 -14.38 -32.24
C SER A 590 36.11 -14.67 -31.26
N MET A 591 35.81 -15.08 -30.03
CA MET A 591 36.85 -15.59 -29.11
C MET A 591 36.99 -17.09 -29.23
#